data_07ab8d7a31699a673423a3a3888f90cc
#
_entry.id   07ab8d7a31699a673423a3a3888f90cc
#
_cell.length_a   1.000
_cell.length_b   1.000
_cell.length_c   1.000
_cell.angle_alpha   90.00
_cell.angle_beta   90.00
_cell.angle_gamma   90.00
#
_symmetry.space_group_name_H-M   'P 1'
#
loop_
_entity.id
_entity.type
_entity.pdbx_description
1 polymer ?
#
loop_
_entity_poly.entity_id
_entity_poly.type
_entity_poly.pdbx_seq_one_letter_code
_entity_poly.pdbx_strand_id
1 'polypeptide(L)'
;MEKTMYESYFELEVKPFELLPNPEFIYLSKSHKRAMTYLDYGIRERAGFILLTGEIGSGKTTLIRDLIKKHRDDMVLSKVFNTNVASQELLSLIVEDFGVPVQGKDKFTLFRDLNDFLVDQYARGGRPVVIIDEAQNLAPEQLEEIRMLSNLETDTGKLLQIMLVGQPELRKTLSSPRLVQLRQRISINCHLQPLSSSEITDYILHRLHMAGNREALTFSPEALETIYKYSRGIPRLINIICDFLLLAAFAEEVKHVGGEMVKEIIGDLDFENHYWGEGVEVHGDTLPSQLFAKINTDEELKFLLRDINMRLFLERESSKETNDILINLQDKIASLEATLGALKGNNVSAAPEEQQVRERANVPKVPTDDEKERPGMLRRILGA
;
A
#
# COMPACT_ATOMS: atom_id res chain seq x y z
N MET A 1 13.05 17.88 2.98
CA MET A 1 12.08 17.29 3.92
C MET A 1 12.53 17.64 5.32
N GLU A 2 11.69 18.20 6.16
CA GLU A 2 11.99 18.35 7.59
C GLU A 2 12.13 16.99 8.21
N LYS A 3 13.24 16.74 8.91
CA LYS A 3 13.47 15.49 9.66
C LYS A 3 12.46 15.43 10.81
N THR A 4 11.88 14.27 11.03
CA THR A 4 11.01 14.04 12.20
C THR A 4 11.82 14.01 13.50
N MET A 5 11.15 14.09 14.65
CA MET A 5 11.78 14.25 15.95
C MET A 5 12.85 13.19 16.26
N TYR A 6 12.59 11.91 15.99
CA TYR A 6 13.54 10.85 16.35
C TYR A 6 14.66 10.64 15.31
N GLU A 7 14.45 11.01 14.03
CA GLU A 7 15.49 10.84 12.99
C GLU A 7 16.77 11.61 13.33
N SER A 8 16.63 12.81 13.88
CA SER A 8 17.78 13.63 14.27
C SER A 8 18.50 13.04 15.50
N TYR A 9 17.75 12.52 16.49
CA TYR A 9 18.31 11.94 17.70
C TYR A 9 19.12 10.66 17.42
N PHE A 10 18.58 9.81 16.52
CA PHE A 10 19.24 8.56 16.13
C PHE A 10 20.20 8.70 14.94
N GLU A 11 20.44 9.93 14.46
CA GLU A 11 21.32 10.22 13.32
C GLU A 11 20.90 9.47 12.05
N LEU A 12 19.59 9.33 11.83
CA LEU A 12 19.00 8.68 10.66
C LEU A 12 18.80 9.70 9.52
N GLU A 13 18.98 9.25 8.30
CA GLU A 13 18.74 10.08 7.09
C GLU A 13 17.26 10.05 6.70
N VAL A 14 16.62 8.87 6.87
CA VAL A 14 15.23 8.59 6.56
C VAL A 14 14.65 7.61 7.59
N LYS A 15 13.32 7.43 7.57
CA LYS A 15 12.66 6.46 8.45
C LYS A 15 13.03 5.02 8.08
N PRO A 16 13.59 4.22 9.02
CA PRO A 16 14.01 2.86 8.72
C PRO A 16 12.84 1.89 8.54
N PHE A 17 11.73 2.11 9.26
CA PHE A 17 10.61 1.15 9.35
C PHE A 17 9.33 1.65 8.67
N GLU A 18 9.47 2.47 7.63
CA GLU A 18 8.34 2.92 6.82
C GLU A 18 7.59 1.74 6.20
N LEU A 19 6.23 1.83 6.18
CA LEU A 19 5.37 0.75 5.68
C LEU A 19 5.20 0.76 4.17
N LEU A 20 5.47 1.90 3.52
CA LEU A 20 5.41 1.98 2.07
C LEU A 20 6.49 1.10 1.43
N PRO A 21 6.12 0.29 0.43
CA PRO A 21 7.07 -0.57 -0.26
C PRO A 21 8.18 0.24 -0.93
N ASN A 22 9.40 0.16 -0.41
CA ASN A 22 10.60 0.77 -0.98
C ASN A 22 11.61 -0.32 -1.36
N PRO A 23 11.91 -0.52 -2.67
CA PRO A 23 12.88 -1.52 -3.12
C PRO A 23 14.30 -1.32 -2.58
N GLU A 24 14.68 -0.10 -2.21
CA GLU A 24 16.01 0.19 -1.65
C GLU A 24 16.20 -0.44 -0.27
N PHE A 25 15.11 -0.59 0.49
CA PHE A 25 15.10 -1.20 1.80
C PHE A 25 14.83 -2.71 1.78
N ILE A 26 14.88 -3.35 0.60
CA ILE A 26 14.59 -4.77 0.50
C ILE A 26 15.65 -5.60 1.21
N TYR A 27 15.22 -6.40 2.18
CA TYR A 27 16.06 -7.43 2.79
C TYR A 27 15.75 -8.76 2.13
N LEU A 28 16.71 -9.31 1.45
CA LEU A 28 16.57 -10.60 0.78
C LEU A 28 16.87 -11.74 1.76
N SER A 29 15.86 -12.21 2.50
CA SER A 29 15.95 -13.44 3.28
C SER A 29 16.21 -14.65 2.38
N LYS A 30 16.48 -15.81 2.97
CA LYS A 30 16.66 -17.06 2.19
C LYS A 30 15.43 -17.36 1.29
N SER A 31 14.22 -17.11 1.82
CA SER A 31 12.98 -17.28 1.07
C SER A 31 12.87 -16.28 -0.09
N HIS A 32 13.19 -15.00 0.15
CA HIS A 32 13.17 -13.96 -0.88
C HIS A 32 14.21 -14.21 -1.99
N LYS A 33 15.44 -14.57 -1.64
CA LYS A 33 16.49 -14.92 -2.62
C LYS A 33 16.07 -16.05 -3.54
N ARG A 34 15.50 -17.12 -2.96
CA ARG A 34 15.00 -18.26 -3.73
C ARG A 34 13.84 -17.86 -4.63
N ALA A 35 12.86 -17.11 -4.11
CA ALA A 35 11.74 -16.63 -4.90
C ALA A 35 12.22 -15.72 -6.05
N MET A 36 13.11 -14.76 -5.78
CA MET A 36 13.66 -13.87 -6.80
C MET A 36 14.37 -14.68 -7.93
N THR A 37 15.15 -15.69 -7.57
CA THR A 37 15.83 -16.56 -8.55
C THR A 37 14.82 -17.27 -9.45
N TYR A 38 13.74 -17.81 -8.87
CA TYR A 38 12.71 -18.53 -9.65
C TYR A 38 11.87 -17.59 -10.50
N LEU A 39 11.55 -16.40 -9.99
CA LEU A 39 10.81 -15.37 -10.74
C LEU A 39 11.66 -14.84 -11.91
N ASP A 40 12.94 -14.54 -11.67
CA ASP A 40 13.90 -14.11 -12.71
C ASP A 40 14.03 -15.17 -13.80
N TYR A 41 14.20 -16.43 -13.42
CA TYR A 41 14.20 -17.56 -14.34
C TYR A 41 12.92 -17.64 -15.15
N GLY A 42 11.75 -17.52 -14.50
CA GLY A 42 10.45 -17.57 -15.16
C GLY A 42 10.24 -16.48 -16.19
N ILE A 43 10.67 -15.26 -15.89
CA ILE A 43 10.59 -14.14 -16.84
C ILE A 43 11.50 -14.41 -18.04
N ARG A 44 12.73 -14.89 -17.82
CA ARG A 44 13.68 -15.16 -18.90
C ARG A 44 13.25 -16.32 -19.82
N GLU A 45 12.74 -17.39 -19.24
CA GLU A 45 12.28 -18.58 -19.95
C GLU A 45 10.86 -18.45 -20.54
N ARG A 46 10.25 -17.27 -20.43
CA ARG A 46 8.87 -17.03 -20.90
C ARG A 46 7.87 -18.02 -20.31
N ALA A 47 7.98 -18.30 -19.01
CA ALA A 47 7.03 -19.17 -18.30
C ALA A 47 5.62 -18.62 -18.44
N GLY A 48 4.67 -19.45 -18.89
CA GLY A 48 3.29 -19.01 -19.15
C GLY A 48 2.58 -18.50 -17.89
N PHE A 49 2.65 -19.27 -16.79
CA PHE A 49 2.10 -18.88 -15.50
C PHE A 49 3.16 -18.95 -14.39
N ILE A 50 3.19 -17.89 -13.59
CA ILE A 50 3.99 -17.76 -12.39
C ILE A 50 3.05 -17.47 -11.22
N LEU A 51 3.19 -18.20 -10.12
CA LEU A 51 2.44 -18.00 -8.89
C LEU A 51 3.40 -17.55 -7.78
N LEU A 52 3.12 -16.38 -7.19
CA LEU A 52 3.80 -15.88 -6.01
C LEU A 52 2.78 -15.70 -4.88
N THR A 53 2.95 -16.44 -3.79
CA THR A 53 2.08 -16.33 -2.61
C THR A 53 2.89 -16.02 -1.35
N GLY A 54 2.22 -15.54 -0.32
CA GLY A 54 2.80 -15.26 1.00
C GLY A 54 1.84 -14.46 1.86
N GLU A 55 2.09 -14.42 3.16
CA GLU A 55 1.28 -13.68 4.12
C GLU A 55 1.19 -12.19 3.80
N ILE A 56 0.15 -11.52 4.32
CA ILE A 56 0.03 -10.06 4.24
C ILE A 56 1.29 -9.44 4.87
N GLY A 57 1.92 -8.49 4.15
CA GLY A 57 3.13 -7.84 4.67
C GLY A 57 4.41 -8.68 4.57
N SER A 58 4.40 -9.83 3.89
CA SER A 58 5.59 -10.66 3.65
C SER A 58 6.60 -10.08 2.65
N GLY A 59 6.28 -8.96 2.00
CA GLY A 59 7.18 -8.31 1.03
C GLY A 59 6.95 -8.68 -0.43
N LYS A 60 5.85 -9.34 -0.80
CA LYS A 60 5.50 -9.71 -2.19
C LYS A 60 5.61 -8.53 -3.16
N THR A 61 4.93 -7.43 -2.86
CA THR A 61 4.89 -6.23 -3.70
C THR A 61 6.27 -5.58 -3.83
N THR A 62 7.08 -5.58 -2.75
CA THR A 62 8.46 -5.08 -2.79
C THR A 62 9.34 -5.94 -3.69
N LEU A 63 9.21 -7.27 -3.58
CA LEU A 63 9.93 -8.22 -4.42
C LEU A 63 9.59 -8.06 -5.91
N ILE A 64 8.30 -7.86 -6.22
CA ILE A 64 7.83 -7.61 -7.59
C ILE A 64 8.37 -6.29 -8.14
N ARG A 65 8.39 -5.22 -7.33
CA ARG A 65 8.96 -3.93 -7.76
C ARG A 65 10.44 -4.05 -8.09
N ASP A 66 11.19 -4.82 -7.30
CA ASP A 66 12.61 -5.09 -7.58
C ASP A 66 12.80 -5.93 -8.86
N LEU A 67 11.96 -6.96 -9.06
CA LEU A 67 11.94 -7.76 -10.28
C LEU A 67 11.65 -6.90 -11.53
N ILE A 68 10.63 -6.02 -11.46
CA ILE A 68 10.29 -5.09 -12.56
C ILE A 68 11.46 -4.14 -12.84
N LYS A 69 12.09 -3.57 -11.78
CA LYS A 69 13.25 -2.68 -11.93
C LYS A 69 14.40 -3.39 -12.67
N LYS A 70 14.62 -4.67 -12.38
CA LYS A 70 15.68 -5.49 -12.98
C LYS A 70 15.44 -5.82 -14.45
N HIS A 71 14.18 -5.96 -14.87
CA HIS A 71 13.78 -6.33 -16.24
C HIS A 71 13.13 -5.18 -17.03
N ARG A 72 13.33 -3.94 -16.60
CA ARG A 72 12.63 -2.78 -17.13
C ARG A 72 12.76 -2.62 -18.66
N ASP A 73 13.91 -2.94 -19.21
CA ASP A 73 14.21 -2.70 -20.63
C ASP A 73 13.62 -3.75 -21.56
N ASP A 74 13.34 -4.95 -21.04
CA ASP A 74 12.88 -6.11 -21.81
C ASP A 74 11.37 -6.39 -21.63
N MET A 75 10.75 -5.86 -20.57
CA MET A 75 9.41 -6.22 -20.15
C MET A 75 8.39 -5.18 -20.61
N VAL A 76 7.35 -5.65 -21.29
CA VAL A 76 6.15 -4.87 -21.58
C VAL A 76 5.11 -5.25 -20.53
N LEU A 77 4.85 -4.34 -19.59
CA LEU A 77 4.14 -4.66 -18.36
C LEU A 77 2.70 -4.18 -18.40
N SER A 78 1.76 -5.07 -18.03
CA SER A 78 0.42 -4.73 -17.56
C SER A 78 0.27 -5.13 -16.09
N LYS A 79 -0.30 -4.25 -15.26
CA LYS A 79 -0.37 -4.43 -13.83
C LYS A 79 -1.77 -4.15 -13.28
N VAL A 80 -2.46 -5.21 -12.93
CA VAL A 80 -3.80 -5.14 -12.35
C VAL A 80 -3.71 -5.17 -10.83
N PHE A 81 -4.12 -4.08 -10.17
CA PHE A 81 -4.22 -3.97 -8.71
C PHE A 81 -5.66 -4.13 -8.21
N ASN A 82 -6.64 -3.68 -9.00
CA ASN A 82 -8.04 -3.80 -8.64
C ASN A 82 -8.62 -5.09 -9.23
N THR A 83 -8.61 -6.14 -8.42
CA THR A 83 -9.15 -7.45 -8.80
C THR A 83 -10.65 -7.61 -8.49
N ASN A 84 -11.26 -6.58 -7.89
CA ASN A 84 -12.67 -6.60 -7.51
C ASN A 84 -13.57 -5.98 -8.60
N VAL A 85 -13.46 -6.49 -9.78
CA VAL A 85 -14.16 -6.03 -11.00
C VAL A 85 -14.92 -7.19 -11.64
N ALA A 86 -15.88 -6.90 -12.52
CA ALA A 86 -16.53 -7.95 -13.30
C ALA A 86 -15.55 -8.61 -14.29
N SER A 87 -15.83 -9.85 -14.70
CA SER A 87 -14.95 -10.60 -15.62
C SER A 87 -14.65 -9.85 -16.93
N GLN A 88 -15.62 -9.17 -17.53
CA GLN A 88 -15.39 -8.39 -18.75
C GLN A 88 -14.49 -7.17 -18.53
N GLU A 89 -14.58 -6.58 -17.35
CA GLU A 89 -13.75 -5.43 -16.98
C GLU A 89 -12.29 -5.82 -16.76
N LEU A 90 -12.03 -7.03 -16.25
CA LEU A 90 -10.66 -7.52 -16.04
C LEU A 90 -9.86 -7.59 -17.34
N LEU A 91 -10.46 -8.12 -18.42
CA LEU A 91 -9.82 -8.14 -19.74
C LEU A 91 -9.58 -6.71 -20.25
N SER A 92 -10.56 -5.83 -20.10
CA SER A 92 -10.43 -4.43 -20.51
C SER A 92 -9.29 -3.73 -19.77
N LEU A 93 -9.17 -3.93 -18.45
CA LEU A 93 -8.07 -3.36 -17.65
C LEU A 93 -6.70 -3.84 -18.14
N ILE A 94 -6.55 -5.13 -18.42
CA ILE A 94 -5.29 -5.70 -18.94
C ILE A 94 -4.93 -5.08 -20.30
N VAL A 95 -5.91 -4.98 -21.19
CA VAL A 95 -5.73 -4.48 -22.58
C VAL A 95 -5.41 -2.99 -22.56
N GLU A 96 -6.13 -2.21 -21.74
CA GLU A 96 -5.92 -0.78 -21.58
C GLU A 96 -4.53 -0.45 -21.00
N ASP A 97 -4.08 -1.21 -20.00
CA ASP A 97 -2.78 -1.00 -19.39
C ASP A 97 -1.60 -1.33 -20.33
N PHE A 98 -1.82 -2.18 -21.32
CA PHE A 98 -0.89 -2.35 -22.44
C PHE A 98 -0.94 -1.19 -23.47
N GLY A 99 -1.82 -0.21 -23.27
CA GLY A 99 -1.98 0.94 -24.18
C GLY A 99 -2.85 0.65 -25.40
N VAL A 100 -3.61 -0.44 -25.42
CA VAL A 100 -4.53 -0.79 -26.51
C VAL A 100 -5.90 -0.17 -26.22
N PRO A 101 -6.53 0.58 -27.16
CA PRO A 101 -7.82 1.22 -26.96
C PRO A 101 -8.93 0.21 -26.66
N VAL A 102 -9.77 0.48 -25.65
CA VAL A 102 -10.85 -0.44 -25.22
C VAL A 102 -12.26 0.11 -25.45
N GLN A 103 -12.42 1.42 -25.68
CA GLN A 103 -13.73 2.07 -25.76
C GLN A 103 -14.60 1.52 -26.89
N GLY A 104 -15.84 1.15 -26.56
CA GLY A 104 -16.83 0.70 -27.52
C GLY A 104 -16.58 -0.69 -28.12
N LYS A 105 -15.62 -1.46 -27.57
CA LYS A 105 -15.27 -2.79 -28.08
C LYS A 105 -15.90 -3.87 -27.23
N ASP A 106 -16.36 -4.94 -27.91
CA ASP A 106 -16.81 -6.15 -27.25
C ASP A 106 -15.62 -7.04 -26.85
N LYS A 107 -15.87 -8.06 -26.04
CA LYS A 107 -14.86 -8.98 -25.54
C LYS A 107 -14.07 -9.68 -26.67
N PHE A 108 -14.72 -10.02 -27.76
CA PHE A 108 -14.09 -10.70 -28.89
C PHE A 108 -13.10 -9.77 -29.60
N THR A 109 -13.49 -8.52 -29.83
CA THR A 109 -12.63 -7.49 -30.43
C THR A 109 -11.44 -7.19 -29.53
N LEU A 110 -11.63 -7.06 -28.22
CA LEU A 110 -10.54 -6.86 -27.27
C LEU A 110 -9.54 -8.01 -27.27
N PHE A 111 -10.03 -9.25 -27.35
CA PHE A 111 -9.16 -10.43 -27.39
C PHE A 111 -8.32 -10.47 -28.68
N ARG A 112 -8.92 -10.14 -29.82
CA ARG A 112 -8.21 -10.03 -31.11
C ARG A 112 -7.15 -8.93 -31.07
N ASP A 113 -7.53 -7.74 -30.62
CA ASP A 113 -6.63 -6.59 -30.60
C ASP A 113 -5.46 -6.82 -29.63
N LEU A 114 -5.71 -7.52 -28.49
CA LEU A 114 -4.66 -7.98 -27.58
C LEU A 114 -3.73 -8.98 -28.29
N ASN A 115 -4.28 -9.96 -29.01
CA ASN A 115 -3.47 -10.93 -29.74
C ASN A 115 -2.57 -10.24 -30.77
N ASP A 116 -3.11 -9.31 -31.56
CA ASP A 116 -2.34 -8.57 -32.57
C ASP A 116 -1.23 -7.75 -31.92
N PHE A 117 -1.51 -7.09 -30.79
CA PHE A 117 -0.51 -6.40 -29.98
C PHE A 117 0.59 -7.34 -29.50
N LEU A 118 0.24 -8.50 -28.95
CA LEU A 118 1.19 -9.47 -28.42
C LEU A 118 2.09 -10.06 -29.51
N VAL A 119 1.54 -10.31 -30.69
CA VAL A 119 2.31 -10.77 -31.85
C VAL A 119 3.32 -9.71 -32.30
N ASP A 120 2.90 -8.44 -32.36
CA ASP A 120 3.80 -7.33 -32.69
C ASP A 120 4.92 -7.17 -31.65
N GLN A 121 4.58 -7.25 -30.36
CA GLN A 121 5.59 -7.22 -29.28
C GLN A 121 6.56 -8.40 -29.39
N TYR A 122 6.07 -9.60 -29.66
CA TYR A 122 6.91 -10.78 -29.85
C TYR A 122 7.89 -10.62 -31.02
N ALA A 123 7.42 -10.07 -32.13
CA ALA A 123 8.26 -9.81 -33.30
C ALA A 123 9.38 -8.79 -33.03
N ARG A 124 9.14 -7.85 -32.10
CA ARG A 124 10.13 -6.86 -31.65
C ARG A 124 11.05 -7.38 -30.54
N GLY A 125 10.88 -8.62 -30.11
CA GLY A 125 11.66 -9.21 -29.00
C GLY A 125 11.16 -8.83 -27.60
N GLY A 126 10.07 -8.06 -27.50
CA GLY A 126 9.45 -7.67 -26.24
C GLY A 126 8.93 -8.87 -25.44
N ARG A 127 8.74 -8.67 -24.15
CA ARG A 127 8.23 -9.68 -23.20
C ARG A 127 6.99 -9.15 -22.50
N PRO A 128 5.79 -9.35 -23.07
CA PRO A 128 4.56 -8.97 -22.41
C PRO A 128 4.33 -9.80 -21.15
N VAL A 129 4.13 -9.11 -20.02
CA VAL A 129 3.88 -9.70 -18.71
C VAL A 129 2.68 -9.01 -18.08
N VAL A 130 1.68 -9.80 -17.71
CA VAL A 130 0.56 -9.35 -16.84
C VAL A 130 0.86 -9.74 -15.42
N ILE A 131 0.87 -8.78 -14.50
CA ILE A 131 0.96 -9.01 -13.06
C ILE A 131 -0.41 -8.70 -12.45
N ILE A 132 -1.01 -9.68 -11.83
CA ILE A 132 -2.27 -9.53 -11.10
C ILE A 132 -1.97 -9.65 -9.62
N ASP A 133 -1.98 -8.52 -8.93
CA ASP A 133 -1.80 -8.47 -7.47
C ASP A 133 -3.12 -8.70 -6.75
N GLU A 134 -3.09 -9.15 -5.51
CA GLU A 134 -4.25 -9.54 -4.71
C GLU A 134 -5.17 -10.56 -5.43
N ALA A 135 -4.59 -11.49 -6.16
CA ALA A 135 -5.31 -12.45 -7.00
C ALA A 135 -6.20 -13.44 -6.21
N GLN A 136 -6.11 -13.49 -4.87
CA GLN A 136 -7.07 -14.24 -4.03
C GLN A 136 -8.49 -13.67 -4.09
N ASN A 137 -8.65 -12.41 -4.49
CA ASN A 137 -9.95 -11.76 -4.64
C ASN A 137 -10.67 -12.16 -5.95
N LEU A 138 -9.96 -12.82 -6.88
CA LEU A 138 -10.55 -13.26 -8.14
C LEU A 138 -11.47 -14.45 -7.94
N ALA A 139 -12.66 -14.38 -8.53
CA ALA A 139 -13.57 -15.51 -8.61
C ALA A 139 -12.98 -16.63 -9.51
N PRO A 140 -13.39 -17.90 -9.31
CA PRO A 140 -12.92 -19.01 -10.15
C PRO A 140 -13.16 -18.77 -11.65
N GLU A 141 -14.26 -18.13 -12.02
CA GLU A 141 -14.61 -17.79 -13.41
C GLU A 141 -13.61 -16.79 -14.03
N GLN A 142 -13.17 -15.82 -13.25
CA GLN A 142 -12.15 -14.84 -13.68
C GLN A 142 -10.77 -15.49 -13.84
N LEU A 143 -10.39 -16.38 -12.91
CA LEU A 143 -9.16 -17.16 -13.01
C LEU A 143 -9.16 -18.05 -14.27
N GLU A 144 -10.33 -18.59 -14.66
CA GLU A 144 -10.48 -19.35 -15.89
C GLU A 144 -10.38 -18.47 -17.14
N GLU A 145 -10.88 -17.23 -17.11
CA GLU A 145 -10.66 -16.26 -18.19
C GLU A 145 -9.18 -15.90 -18.36
N ILE A 146 -8.47 -15.66 -17.24
CA ILE A 146 -7.04 -15.45 -17.26
C ILE A 146 -6.30 -16.64 -17.87
N ARG A 147 -6.76 -17.87 -17.55
CA ARG A 147 -6.22 -19.10 -18.17
C ARG A 147 -6.40 -19.07 -19.70
N MET A 148 -7.54 -18.58 -20.19
CA MET A 148 -7.78 -18.45 -21.65
C MET A 148 -6.79 -17.51 -22.32
N LEU A 149 -6.36 -16.42 -21.67
CA LEU A 149 -5.33 -15.52 -22.18
C LEU A 149 -3.99 -16.23 -22.41
N SER A 150 -3.67 -17.22 -21.60
CA SER A 150 -2.42 -18.00 -21.76
C SER A 150 -2.42 -18.94 -22.98
N ASN A 151 -3.55 -19.07 -23.70
CA ASN A 151 -3.60 -19.78 -24.97
C ASN A 151 -3.03 -18.97 -26.13
N LEU A 152 -2.75 -17.66 -25.88
CA LEU A 152 -2.09 -16.82 -26.88
C LEU A 152 -0.63 -17.23 -26.97
N GLU A 153 -0.32 -18.04 -27.97
CA GLU A 153 0.99 -18.62 -28.22
C GLU A 153 1.26 -18.76 -29.73
N THR A 154 2.54 -18.82 -30.07
CA THR A 154 3.01 -19.19 -31.40
C THR A 154 3.51 -20.64 -31.36
N ASP A 155 3.87 -21.19 -32.52
CA ASP A 155 4.50 -22.51 -32.61
C ASP A 155 5.82 -22.59 -31.84
N THR A 156 6.44 -21.46 -31.53
CA THR A 156 7.77 -21.36 -30.91
C THR A 156 7.77 -20.84 -29.47
N GLY A 157 6.66 -20.31 -28.95
CA GLY A 157 6.65 -19.82 -27.58
C GLY A 157 5.38 -19.08 -27.15
N LYS A 158 5.33 -18.78 -25.88
CA LYS A 158 4.23 -18.01 -25.27
C LYS A 158 4.35 -16.53 -25.63
N LEU A 159 3.24 -15.93 -26.05
CA LEU A 159 3.14 -14.50 -26.33
C LEU A 159 2.95 -13.68 -25.08
N LEU A 160 2.33 -14.26 -24.04
CA LEU A 160 1.99 -13.58 -22.79
C LEU A 160 2.43 -14.42 -21.60
N GLN A 161 3.07 -13.76 -20.65
CA GLN A 161 3.36 -14.30 -19.32
C GLN A 161 2.37 -13.73 -18.31
N ILE A 162 1.90 -14.55 -17.37
CA ILE A 162 0.93 -14.15 -16.37
C ILE A 162 1.49 -14.48 -14.99
N MET A 163 1.63 -13.46 -14.15
CA MET A 163 2.07 -13.60 -12.77
C MET A 163 0.89 -13.35 -11.84
N LEU A 164 0.44 -14.38 -11.14
CA LEU A 164 -0.56 -14.30 -10.10
C LEU A 164 0.14 -14.10 -8.76
N VAL A 165 -0.21 -13.01 -8.09
CA VAL A 165 0.35 -12.66 -6.78
C VAL A 165 -0.78 -12.59 -5.78
N GLY A 166 -0.61 -13.22 -4.62
CA GLY A 166 -1.69 -13.21 -3.64
C GLY A 166 -1.32 -13.81 -2.30
N GLN A 167 -2.33 -13.88 -1.46
CA GLN A 167 -2.26 -14.47 -0.13
C GLN A 167 -2.34 -16.01 -0.21
N PRO A 168 -2.09 -16.74 0.91
CA PRO A 168 -2.18 -18.21 0.93
C PRO A 168 -3.55 -18.75 0.49
N GLU A 169 -4.64 -17.96 0.64
CA GLU A 169 -5.99 -18.30 0.21
C GLU A 169 -6.07 -18.58 -1.29
N LEU A 170 -5.28 -17.86 -2.10
CA LEU A 170 -5.18 -18.11 -3.54
C LEU A 170 -4.79 -19.56 -3.84
N ARG A 171 -3.92 -20.16 -3.03
CA ARG A 171 -3.54 -21.57 -3.20
C ARG A 171 -4.70 -22.52 -2.90
N LYS A 172 -5.54 -22.18 -1.90
CA LYS A 172 -6.76 -22.93 -1.59
C LYS A 172 -7.74 -22.86 -2.76
N THR A 173 -7.97 -21.66 -3.30
CA THR A 173 -8.83 -21.43 -4.48
C THR A 173 -8.33 -22.25 -5.68
N LEU A 174 -7.04 -22.17 -5.99
CA LEU A 174 -6.40 -22.92 -7.10
C LEU A 174 -6.44 -24.44 -6.89
N SER A 175 -6.61 -24.93 -5.66
CA SER A 175 -6.76 -26.36 -5.36
C SER A 175 -8.13 -26.90 -5.76
N SER A 176 -9.10 -26.04 -6.05
CA SER A 176 -10.44 -26.43 -6.50
C SER A 176 -10.40 -27.34 -7.73
N PRO A 177 -11.25 -28.37 -7.82
CA PRO A 177 -11.39 -29.22 -9.01
C PRO A 177 -11.73 -28.42 -10.28
N ARG A 178 -12.41 -27.29 -10.17
CA ARG A 178 -12.73 -26.41 -11.31
C ARG A 178 -11.50 -25.79 -11.97
N LEU A 179 -10.41 -25.57 -11.22
CA LEU A 179 -9.21 -24.87 -11.67
C LEU A 179 -8.02 -25.82 -11.94
N VAL A 180 -8.27 -27.13 -12.12
CA VAL A 180 -7.21 -28.12 -12.42
C VAL A 180 -6.40 -27.72 -13.66
N GLN A 181 -7.06 -27.23 -14.72
CA GLN A 181 -6.39 -26.85 -15.96
C GLN A 181 -5.50 -25.62 -15.78
N LEU A 182 -5.91 -24.61 -15.01
CA LEU A 182 -5.07 -23.48 -14.66
C LEU A 182 -3.88 -23.93 -13.82
N ARG A 183 -4.10 -24.74 -12.80
CA ARG A 183 -3.04 -25.24 -11.91
C ARG A 183 -1.96 -26.02 -12.67
N GLN A 184 -2.32 -26.80 -13.68
CA GLN A 184 -1.37 -27.53 -14.53
C GLN A 184 -0.50 -26.62 -15.41
N ARG A 185 -0.92 -25.38 -15.65
CA ARG A 185 -0.17 -24.38 -16.41
C ARG A 185 0.79 -23.55 -15.58
N ILE A 186 0.69 -23.61 -14.26
CA ILE A 186 1.60 -22.90 -13.36
C ILE A 186 2.94 -23.64 -13.37
N SER A 187 3.90 -23.09 -14.09
CA SER A 187 5.25 -23.64 -14.21
C SER A 187 6.16 -23.24 -13.04
N ILE A 188 5.89 -22.08 -12.45
CA ILE A 188 6.68 -21.59 -11.30
C ILE A 188 5.72 -21.25 -10.18
N ASN A 189 5.98 -21.85 -9.01
CA ASN A 189 5.20 -21.65 -7.79
C ASN A 189 6.15 -21.28 -6.65
N CYS A 190 6.08 -20.02 -6.23
CA CYS A 190 6.85 -19.48 -5.12
C CYS A 190 5.93 -19.15 -3.95
N HIS A 191 6.42 -19.42 -2.75
CA HIS A 191 5.77 -18.98 -1.53
C HIS A 191 6.78 -18.28 -0.63
N LEU A 192 6.52 -17.02 -0.31
CA LEU A 192 7.34 -16.26 0.63
C LEU A 192 7.02 -16.68 2.04
N GLN A 193 7.99 -17.29 2.69
CA GLN A 193 7.91 -17.62 4.10
C GLN A 193 8.20 -16.38 4.94
N PRO A 194 7.59 -16.22 6.11
CA PRO A 194 8.02 -15.25 7.10
C PRO A 194 9.51 -15.39 7.44
N LEU A 195 10.11 -14.36 7.98
CA LEU A 195 11.49 -14.39 8.46
C LEU A 195 11.60 -15.37 9.62
N SER A 196 12.67 -16.14 9.64
CA SER A 196 13.01 -16.97 10.81
C SER A 196 13.50 -16.10 11.97
N SER A 197 13.48 -16.63 13.18
CA SER A 197 14.01 -15.93 14.36
C SER A 197 15.46 -15.47 14.13
N SER A 198 16.27 -16.26 13.46
CA SER A 198 17.67 -15.89 13.14
C SER A 198 17.80 -14.76 12.10
N GLU A 199 16.77 -14.55 11.27
CA GLU A 199 16.81 -13.51 10.23
C GLU A 199 16.26 -12.16 10.71
N ILE A 200 15.55 -12.12 11.84
CA ILE A 200 14.96 -10.86 12.36
C ILE A 200 16.02 -9.83 12.71
N THR A 201 17.07 -10.25 13.40
CA THR A 201 18.17 -9.35 13.77
C THR A 201 18.82 -8.75 12.54
N ASP A 202 19.13 -9.57 11.55
CA ASP A 202 19.72 -9.12 10.30
C ASP A 202 18.79 -8.19 9.53
N TYR A 203 17.48 -8.47 9.56
CA TYR A 203 16.45 -7.62 8.94
C TYR A 203 16.39 -6.24 9.59
N ILE A 204 16.30 -6.16 10.92
CA ILE A 204 16.24 -4.89 11.65
C ILE A 204 17.50 -4.07 11.42
N LEU A 205 18.67 -4.70 11.58
CA LEU A 205 19.95 -4.02 11.36
C LEU A 205 20.17 -3.58 9.90
N HIS A 206 19.66 -4.34 8.93
CA HIS A 206 19.67 -3.95 7.52
C HIS A 206 18.83 -2.68 7.30
N ARG A 207 17.61 -2.61 7.88
CA ARG A 207 16.74 -1.45 7.77
C ARG A 207 17.37 -0.20 8.39
N LEU A 208 17.97 -0.31 9.57
CA LEU A 208 18.69 0.78 10.25
C LEU A 208 19.89 1.24 9.42
N HIS A 209 20.66 0.29 8.85
CA HIS A 209 21.80 0.59 7.98
C HIS A 209 21.36 1.37 6.72
N MET A 210 20.31 0.93 6.06
CA MET A 210 19.76 1.62 4.87
C MET A 210 19.20 3.00 5.19
N ALA A 211 18.82 3.25 6.45
CA ALA A 211 18.37 4.56 6.93
C ALA A 211 19.53 5.47 7.38
N GLY A 212 20.80 5.05 7.25
CA GLY A 212 21.97 5.85 7.52
C GLY A 212 22.71 5.51 8.82
N ASN A 213 22.07 4.85 9.80
CA ASN A 213 22.74 4.51 11.07
C ASN A 213 22.36 3.11 11.55
N ARG A 214 23.26 2.15 11.34
CA ARG A 214 23.08 0.76 11.80
C ARG A 214 23.05 0.62 13.32
N GLU A 215 23.69 1.53 14.04
CA GLU A 215 23.86 1.51 15.50
C GLU A 215 22.85 2.42 16.21
N ALA A 216 21.83 2.90 15.50
CA ALA A 216 20.80 3.77 16.05
C ALA A 216 20.13 3.18 17.30
N LEU A 217 19.83 1.86 17.26
CA LEU A 217 19.31 1.09 18.38
C LEU A 217 20.06 -0.22 18.54
N THR A 218 20.23 -0.64 19.79
CA THR A 218 20.68 -1.96 20.18
C THR A 218 19.55 -2.72 20.85
N PHE A 219 19.48 -4.04 20.64
CA PHE A 219 18.38 -4.87 21.13
C PHE A 219 18.92 -5.97 22.04
N SER A 220 18.27 -6.21 23.18
CA SER A 220 18.55 -7.39 23.99
C SER A 220 18.05 -8.67 23.30
N PRO A 221 18.60 -9.84 23.62
CA PRO A 221 18.09 -11.12 23.09
C PRO A 221 16.58 -11.32 23.37
N GLU A 222 16.11 -10.94 24.56
CA GLU A 222 14.70 -11.03 24.96
C GLU A 222 13.82 -10.10 24.12
N ALA A 223 14.32 -8.91 23.77
CA ALA A 223 13.60 -7.97 22.90
C ALA A 223 13.39 -8.58 21.51
N LEU A 224 14.43 -9.16 20.91
CA LEU A 224 14.36 -9.82 19.60
C LEU A 224 13.43 -11.04 19.60
N GLU A 225 13.47 -11.84 20.65
CA GLU A 225 12.58 -12.98 20.84
C GLU A 225 11.12 -12.53 20.97
N THR A 226 10.88 -11.46 21.72
CA THR A 226 9.53 -10.88 21.88
C THR A 226 9.01 -10.31 20.54
N ILE A 227 9.85 -9.56 19.80
CA ILE A 227 9.50 -9.08 18.46
C ILE A 227 9.16 -10.26 17.54
N TYR A 228 9.94 -11.35 17.56
CA TYR A 228 9.66 -12.54 16.75
C TYR A 228 8.32 -13.18 17.13
N LYS A 229 8.09 -13.37 18.41
CA LYS A 229 6.86 -13.99 18.94
C LYS A 229 5.61 -13.28 18.40
N TYR A 230 5.57 -11.97 18.50
CA TYR A 230 4.39 -11.19 18.14
C TYR A 230 4.27 -10.90 16.63
N SER A 231 5.37 -10.64 15.96
CA SER A 231 5.38 -10.45 14.50
C SER A 231 5.26 -11.75 13.71
N ARG A 232 5.52 -12.91 14.33
CA ARG A 232 5.65 -14.22 13.65
C ARG A 232 6.60 -14.17 12.45
N GLY A 233 7.58 -13.24 12.47
CA GLY A 233 8.51 -13.03 11.38
C GLY A 233 7.94 -12.30 10.16
N ILE A 234 6.77 -11.71 10.23
CA ILE A 234 6.17 -10.94 9.14
C ILE A 234 6.81 -9.56 9.09
N PRO A 235 7.50 -9.17 7.97
CA PRO A 235 8.25 -7.92 7.87
C PRO A 235 7.44 -6.67 8.20
N ARG A 236 6.19 -6.59 7.76
CA ARG A 236 5.30 -5.45 8.06
C ARG A 236 5.07 -5.28 9.55
N LEU A 237 4.83 -6.37 10.28
CA LEU A 237 4.58 -6.35 11.71
C LEU A 237 5.86 -6.01 12.49
N ILE A 238 7.03 -6.50 12.02
CA ILE A 238 8.32 -6.09 12.57
C ILE A 238 8.53 -4.59 12.40
N ASN A 239 8.20 -4.03 11.23
CA ASN A 239 8.33 -2.59 10.98
C ASN A 239 7.45 -1.78 11.93
N ILE A 240 6.20 -2.17 12.13
CA ILE A 240 5.29 -1.50 13.06
C ILE A 240 5.88 -1.48 14.47
N ILE A 241 6.26 -2.64 14.99
CA ILE A 241 6.84 -2.74 16.32
C ILE A 241 8.12 -1.87 16.43
N CYS A 242 9.02 -1.96 15.46
CA CYS A 242 10.30 -1.24 15.50
C CYS A 242 10.15 0.28 15.32
N ASP A 243 9.15 0.76 14.58
CA ASP A 243 8.87 2.20 14.46
C ASP A 243 8.41 2.79 15.80
N PHE A 244 7.51 2.08 16.50
CA PHE A 244 7.09 2.47 17.85
C PHE A 244 8.21 2.33 18.89
N LEU A 245 9.08 1.34 18.77
CA LEU A 245 10.26 1.22 19.64
C LEU A 245 11.24 2.37 19.44
N LEU A 246 11.45 2.85 18.20
CA LEU A 246 12.24 4.07 17.97
C LEU A 246 11.62 5.29 18.65
N LEU A 247 10.31 5.42 18.59
CA LEU A 247 9.61 6.53 19.21
C LEU A 247 9.69 6.47 20.74
N ALA A 248 9.47 5.29 21.34
CA ALA A 248 9.57 5.09 22.79
C ALA A 248 11.01 5.31 23.28
N ALA A 249 12.00 4.75 22.60
CA ALA A 249 13.41 4.93 22.93
C ALA A 249 13.86 6.39 22.82
N PHE A 250 13.30 7.14 21.87
CA PHE A 250 13.50 8.60 21.77
C PHE A 250 12.88 9.33 22.95
N ALA A 251 11.65 8.98 23.35
CA ALA A 251 10.95 9.62 24.47
C ALA A 251 11.67 9.37 25.82
N GLU A 252 12.29 8.21 25.98
CA GLU A 252 13.07 7.84 27.17
C GLU A 252 14.56 8.24 27.06
N GLU A 253 14.99 8.84 25.96
CA GLU A 253 16.37 9.22 25.68
C GLU A 253 17.37 8.05 25.76
N VAL A 254 16.94 6.83 25.41
CA VAL A 254 17.76 5.62 25.44
C VAL A 254 18.07 5.10 24.03
N LYS A 255 19.18 4.37 23.88
CA LYS A 255 19.57 3.68 22.64
C LYS A 255 19.57 2.15 22.78
N HIS A 256 19.04 1.64 23.89
CA HIS A 256 18.98 0.21 24.15
C HIS A 256 17.54 -0.24 24.42
N VAL A 257 17.09 -1.22 23.66
CA VAL A 257 15.75 -1.79 23.74
C VAL A 257 15.81 -3.12 24.52
N GLY A 258 15.18 -3.14 25.68
CA GLY A 258 14.99 -4.35 26.50
C GLY A 258 13.68 -5.07 26.18
N GLY A 259 13.53 -6.30 26.71
CA GLY A 259 12.31 -7.08 26.52
C GLY A 259 11.06 -6.43 27.13
N GLU A 260 11.19 -5.69 28.23
CA GLU A 260 10.05 -5.02 28.88
C GLU A 260 9.50 -3.89 28.02
N MET A 261 10.35 -3.04 27.43
CA MET A 261 9.92 -1.97 26.51
C MET A 261 9.14 -2.55 25.31
N VAL A 262 9.59 -3.69 24.77
CA VAL A 262 8.86 -4.35 23.67
C VAL A 262 7.48 -4.82 24.13
N LYS A 263 7.37 -5.40 25.35
CA LYS A 263 6.09 -5.86 25.90
C LYS A 263 5.13 -4.70 26.15
N GLU A 264 5.63 -3.56 26.61
CA GLU A 264 4.84 -2.35 26.83
C GLU A 264 4.27 -1.85 25.49
N ILE A 265 5.10 -1.70 24.45
CA ILE A 265 4.65 -1.30 23.11
C ILE A 265 3.63 -2.29 22.54
N ILE A 266 3.84 -3.60 22.71
CA ILE A 266 2.89 -4.63 22.27
C ILE A 266 1.54 -4.49 23.00
N GLY A 267 1.57 -4.18 24.30
CA GLY A 267 0.36 -3.92 25.09
C GLY A 267 -0.37 -2.65 24.64
N ASP A 268 0.36 -1.57 24.43
CA ASP A 268 -0.21 -0.28 23.99
C ASP A 268 -0.87 -0.38 22.62
N LEU A 269 -0.30 -1.19 21.73
CA LEU A 269 -0.84 -1.44 20.39
C LEU A 269 -2.00 -2.44 20.38
N ASP A 270 -2.35 -3.05 21.53
CA ASP A 270 -3.29 -4.18 21.61
C ASP A 270 -3.05 -5.23 20.50
N PHE A 271 -1.77 -5.55 20.33
CA PHE A 271 -1.24 -6.19 19.13
C PHE A 271 -1.85 -7.57 18.87
N GLU A 272 -2.15 -8.34 19.93
CA GLU A 272 -2.75 -9.67 19.81
C GLU A 272 -4.17 -9.60 19.26
N ASN A 273 -5.00 -8.72 19.78
CA ASN A 273 -6.38 -8.55 19.32
C ASN A 273 -6.44 -7.96 17.93
N HIS A 274 -5.54 -7.01 17.64
CA HIS A 274 -5.56 -6.26 16.38
C HIS A 274 -5.04 -7.09 15.19
N TYR A 275 -4.00 -7.88 15.38
CA TYR A 275 -3.36 -8.61 14.26
C TYR A 275 -3.62 -10.12 14.26
N TRP A 276 -4.02 -10.72 15.40
CA TRP A 276 -4.16 -12.17 15.54
C TRP A 276 -5.52 -12.60 16.06
N GLY A 277 -6.39 -11.68 16.47
CA GLY A 277 -7.75 -11.98 16.93
C GLY A 277 -8.55 -12.69 15.83
N GLU A 278 -9.17 -13.83 16.15
CA GLU A 278 -10.21 -14.41 15.30
C GLU A 278 -11.42 -13.48 15.39
N GLY A 279 -11.70 -12.75 14.31
CA GLY A 279 -12.94 -12.04 14.00
C GLY A 279 -13.77 -11.55 15.20
N VAL A 280 -13.24 -10.65 16.01
CA VAL A 280 -14.11 -9.87 16.89
C VAL A 280 -14.84 -8.89 15.97
N GLU A 281 -16.14 -9.15 15.78
CA GLU A 281 -17.06 -8.13 15.25
C GLU A 281 -16.82 -6.86 16.07
N VAL A 282 -16.23 -5.85 15.44
CA VAL A 282 -16.11 -4.53 16.04
C VAL A 282 -17.54 -3.98 16.14
N HIS A 283 -18.17 -4.22 17.27
CA HIS A 283 -19.32 -3.45 17.67
C HIS A 283 -18.85 -2.00 17.76
N GLY A 284 -19.20 -1.21 16.76
CA GLY A 284 -18.91 0.21 16.71
C GLY A 284 -19.57 0.94 17.86
N ASP A 285 -18.87 1.11 18.97
CA ASP A 285 -19.20 2.12 19.98
C ASP A 285 -18.20 2.18 21.16
N THR A 286 -16.88 2.15 20.94
CA THR A 286 -15.99 2.68 22.00
C THR A 286 -14.58 2.93 21.45
N LEU A 287 -14.38 4.11 20.90
CA LEU A 287 -13.08 4.78 21.04
C LEU A 287 -12.91 5.08 22.54
N PRO A 288 -11.79 4.67 23.18
CA PRO A 288 -11.64 4.93 24.61
C PRO A 288 -11.65 6.44 24.87
N SER A 289 -12.75 6.92 25.44
CA SER A 289 -12.91 8.31 25.87
C SER A 289 -11.83 8.76 26.87
N GLN A 290 -11.03 7.84 27.38
CA GLN A 290 -9.91 8.11 28.28
C GLN A 290 -8.65 8.63 27.58
N LEU A 291 -8.43 8.33 26.30
CA LEU A 291 -7.28 8.86 25.56
C LEU A 291 -7.40 10.37 25.27
N PHE A 292 -8.62 10.84 25.04
CA PHE A 292 -8.87 12.27 24.75
C PHE A 292 -8.77 13.20 25.96
N ALA A 293 -8.88 12.66 27.17
CA ALA A 293 -8.83 13.45 28.40
C ALA A 293 -7.39 13.88 28.80
N LYS A 294 -6.36 13.36 28.15
CA LYS A 294 -4.95 13.65 28.45
C LYS A 294 -4.20 14.48 27.40
N ILE A 295 -4.86 14.84 26.30
CA ILE A 295 -4.20 15.57 25.21
C ILE A 295 -4.10 17.05 25.57
N ASN A 296 -2.91 17.51 25.91
CA ASN A 296 -2.63 18.91 26.25
C ASN A 296 -1.77 19.65 25.22
N THR A 297 -1.25 19.01 24.18
CA THR A 297 -0.38 19.62 23.19
C THR A 297 -0.78 19.31 21.75
N ASP A 298 -0.47 20.22 20.81
CA ASP A 298 -0.70 20.05 19.36
C ASP A 298 0.10 18.85 18.79
N GLU A 299 1.18 18.44 19.43
CA GLU A 299 2.02 17.30 19.06
C GLU A 299 1.36 15.96 19.42
N GLU A 300 0.73 15.88 20.60
CA GLU A 300 -0.04 14.69 21.02
C GLU A 300 -1.27 14.47 20.12
N LEU A 301 -1.92 15.57 19.69
CA LEU A 301 -3.03 15.50 18.75
C LEU A 301 -2.57 15.02 17.35
N LYS A 302 -1.43 15.52 16.86
CA LYS A 302 -0.82 15.05 15.60
C LYS A 302 -0.41 13.59 15.68
N PHE A 303 0.08 13.14 16.81
CA PHE A 303 0.42 11.74 17.05
C PHE A 303 -0.85 10.86 16.99
N LEU A 304 -1.91 11.26 17.66
CA LEU A 304 -3.19 10.53 17.67
C LEU A 304 -3.83 10.48 16.27
N LEU A 305 -3.82 11.59 15.53
CA LEU A 305 -4.31 11.65 14.15
C LEU A 305 -3.48 10.76 13.22
N ARG A 306 -2.17 10.64 13.48
CA ARG A 306 -1.29 9.76 12.72
C ARG A 306 -1.53 8.29 13.04
N ASP A 307 -1.81 7.94 14.29
CA ASP A 307 -2.21 6.60 14.73
C ASP A 307 -3.57 6.21 14.11
N ILE A 308 -4.55 7.11 14.15
CA ILE A 308 -5.86 6.91 13.51
C ILE A 308 -5.70 6.72 12.00
N ASN A 309 -4.91 7.54 11.32
CA ASN A 309 -4.63 7.39 9.89
C ASN A 309 -3.88 6.08 9.57
N MET A 310 -2.98 5.65 10.45
CA MET A 310 -2.32 4.36 10.35
C MET A 310 -3.31 3.20 10.47
N ARG A 311 -4.20 3.24 11.47
CA ARG A 311 -5.27 2.25 11.66
C ARG A 311 -6.21 2.20 10.48
N LEU A 312 -6.66 3.36 9.98
CA LEU A 312 -7.51 3.48 8.80
C LEU A 312 -6.83 2.95 7.53
N PHE A 313 -5.50 3.13 7.39
CA PHE A 313 -4.73 2.58 6.28
C PHE A 313 -4.63 1.06 6.35
N LEU A 314 -4.44 0.50 7.56
CA LEU A 314 -4.37 -0.94 7.80
C LEU A 314 -5.73 -1.62 7.57
N GLU A 315 -6.83 -0.99 7.98
CA GLU A 315 -8.19 -1.47 7.77
C GLU A 315 -8.62 -1.41 6.30
N ARG A 316 -8.16 -0.41 5.55
CA ARG A 316 -8.48 -0.23 4.12
C ARG A 316 -8.01 -1.40 3.25
N GLU A 317 -7.01 -2.14 3.68
CA GLU A 317 -6.51 -3.33 2.99
C GLU A 317 -7.25 -4.62 3.37
N SER A 318 -8.10 -4.63 4.40
CA SER A 318 -8.64 -5.89 4.92
C SER A 318 -10.11 -6.20 4.65
N SER A 319 -11.01 -5.28 4.31
CA SER A 319 -12.37 -5.65 3.88
C SER A 319 -13.25 -4.54 3.29
N LYS A 320 -14.26 -4.96 2.51
CA LYS A 320 -15.24 -4.10 1.84
C LYS A 320 -16.28 -3.44 2.78
N GLU A 321 -16.52 -4.03 3.94
CA GLU A 321 -17.48 -3.51 4.93
C GLU A 321 -16.95 -2.29 5.68
N THR A 322 -15.61 -2.08 5.66
CA THR A 322 -14.96 -0.93 6.28
C THR A 322 -15.11 0.39 5.53
N ASN A 323 -15.55 0.39 4.28
CA ASN A 323 -15.70 1.65 3.53
C ASN A 323 -16.79 2.57 4.11
N ASP A 324 -17.89 2.00 4.60
CA ASP A 324 -18.98 2.79 5.22
C ASP A 324 -18.59 3.31 6.61
N ILE A 325 -17.79 2.54 7.35
CA ILE A 325 -17.22 2.95 8.63
C ILE A 325 -16.16 4.04 8.44
N LEU A 326 -15.35 3.94 7.38
CA LEU A 326 -14.33 4.92 6.99
C LEU A 326 -14.94 6.29 6.65
N ILE A 327 -16.02 6.30 5.89
CA ILE A 327 -16.76 7.53 5.55
C ILE A 327 -17.32 8.17 6.83
N ASN A 328 -17.89 7.37 7.72
CA ASN A 328 -18.44 7.86 8.98
C ASN A 328 -17.36 8.39 9.96
N LEU A 329 -16.16 7.79 9.95
CA LEU A 329 -15.01 8.27 10.73
C LEU A 329 -14.37 9.53 10.13
N GLN A 330 -14.29 9.64 8.81
CA GLN A 330 -13.83 10.87 8.14
C GLN A 330 -14.79 12.05 8.42
N ASP A 331 -16.09 11.83 8.42
CA ASP A 331 -17.08 12.87 8.78
C ASP A 331 -16.98 13.27 10.26
N LYS A 332 -16.70 12.31 11.16
CA LYS A 332 -16.45 12.60 12.58
C LYS A 332 -15.15 13.38 12.80
N ILE A 333 -14.07 13.07 12.08
CA ILE A 333 -12.79 13.80 12.14
C ILE A 333 -13.01 15.23 11.64
N ALA A 334 -13.68 15.44 10.53
CA ALA A 334 -14.01 16.77 10.00
C ALA A 334 -14.85 17.59 10.99
N SER A 335 -15.81 16.96 11.68
CA SER A 335 -16.61 17.57 12.73
C SER A 335 -15.78 17.97 13.96
N LEU A 336 -14.81 17.16 14.37
CA LEU A 336 -13.89 17.45 15.47
C LEU A 336 -12.91 18.57 15.13
N GLU A 337 -12.40 18.61 13.90
CA GLU A 337 -11.55 19.69 13.40
C GLU A 337 -12.31 21.02 13.36
N ALA A 338 -13.58 21.02 12.93
CA ALA A 338 -14.45 22.18 12.94
C ALA A 338 -14.72 22.67 14.37
N THR A 339 -14.92 21.75 15.32
CA THR A 339 -15.18 22.09 16.74
C THR A 339 -13.92 22.66 17.41
N LEU A 340 -12.75 22.13 17.10
CA LEU A 340 -11.44 22.66 17.53
C LEU A 340 -11.16 24.04 16.94
N GLY A 341 -11.49 24.26 15.68
CA GLY A 341 -11.42 25.57 15.03
C GLY A 341 -12.31 26.61 15.71
N ALA A 342 -13.55 26.21 16.10
CA ALA A 342 -14.50 27.05 16.81
C ALA A 342 -14.03 27.38 18.25
N LEU A 343 -13.42 26.43 18.95
CA LEU A 343 -12.85 26.63 20.29
C LEU A 343 -11.61 27.54 20.27
N LYS A 344 -10.76 27.44 19.24
CA LYS A 344 -9.62 28.35 19.03
C LYS A 344 -10.09 29.77 18.63
N GLY A 345 -11.21 29.91 17.90
CA GLY A 345 -11.82 31.18 17.55
C GLY A 345 -12.46 31.94 18.74
N ASN A 346 -12.95 31.22 19.75
CA ASN A 346 -13.58 31.81 20.93
C ASN A 346 -12.59 32.28 22.03
N ASN A 347 -11.32 31.91 21.93
CA ASN A 347 -10.30 32.35 22.92
C ASN A 347 -9.56 33.64 22.50
N VAL A 348 -9.99 34.34 21.43
CA VAL A 348 -9.33 35.59 20.97
C VAL A 348 -10.24 36.82 21.17
N SER A 349 -11.39 36.73 21.83
CA SER A 349 -12.23 37.89 22.12
C SER A 349 -12.60 38.05 23.58
N ALA A 350 -11.65 38.47 24.41
CA ALA A 350 -11.95 39.09 25.69
C ALA A 350 -10.88 40.12 26.02
N ALA A 351 -11.08 41.36 25.59
CA ALA A 351 -10.57 42.58 26.23
C ALA A 351 -11.46 43.77 25.83
N PRO A 352 -11.65 44.76 26.69
CA PRO A 352 -12.93 45.42 26.88
C PRO A 352 -13.18 46.69 26.07
N GLU A 353 -14.48 47.05 26.06
CA GLU A 353 -15.05 48.29 25.53
C GLU A 353 -14.33 49.56 25.95
N GLU A 354 -14.18 50.51 25.00
CA GLU A 354 -14.44 51.92 25.25
C GLU A 354 -14.88 52.64 23.96
N GLN A 355 -16.13 53.04 24.02
CA GLN A 355 -16.77 54.33 23.60
C GLN A 355 -16.58 54.92 22.20
N GLN A 356 -17.69 54.89 21.51
CA GLN A 356 -18.50 56.04 21.02
C GLN A 356 -18.16 56.70 19.67
N VAL A 357 -19.15 56.73 18.85
CA VAL A 357 -20.03 57.79 18.34
C VAL A 357 -19.94 58.07 16.83
N ARG A 358 -21.12 57.90 16.20
CA ARG A 358 -21.73 58.62 15.03
C ARG A 358 -20.94 58.61 13.68
N GLU A 359 -21.51 58.40 12.53
CA GLU A 359 -22.67 59.05 11.93
C GLU A 359 -23.14 58.32 10.66
N ARG A 360 -24.38 58.52 10.39
CA ARG A 360 -25.28 58.11 9.28
C ARG A 360 -24.78 58.51 7.89
N ALA A 361 -25.08 57.69 6.90
CA ALA A 361 -26.03 58.02 5.86
C ALA A 361 -25.66 57.49 4.45
N ASN A 362 -26.62 56.89 3.86
CA ASN A 362 -27.09 56.93 2.48
C ASN A 362 -26.68 55.85 1.46
N VAL A 363 -27.69 55.05 1.18
CA VAL A 363 -27.97 54.33 -0.08
C VAL A 363 -28.31 55.33 -1.20
N PRO A 364 -28.08 55.11 -2.51
CA PRO A 364 -29.04 54.31 -3.28
C PRO A 364 -28.49 53.44 -4.45
N LYS A 365 -29.21 52.34 -4.64
CA LYS A 365 -29.72 51.62 -5.85
C LYS A 365 -29.13 51.88 -7.26
N VAL A 366 -28.75 50.76 -7.88
CA VAL A 366 -29.12 50.07 -9.15
C VAL A 366 -29.44 50.97 -10.37
N PRO A 367 -29.07 50.67 -11.65
CA PRO A 367 -29.60 49.53 -12.39
C PRO A 367 -28.65 48.81 -13.42
N THR A 368 -28.98 47.56 -13.69
CA THR A 368 -29.17 46.77 -14.92
C THR A 368 -28.69 47.36 -16.27
N ASP A 369 -28.08 46.55 -17.06
CA ASP A 369 -28.44 45.99 -18.34
C ASP A 369 -27.28 45.72 -19.30
N ASP A 370 -27.36 44.54 -19.78
CA ASP A 370 -27.31 44.05 -21.16
C ASP A 370 -26.05 44.07 -22.02
N GLU A 371 -25.84 42.87 -22.49
CA GLU A 371 -25.58 42.42 -23.86
C GLU A 371 -24.20 42.56 -24.51
N LYS A 372 -23.82 41.37 -24.97
CA LYS A 372 -23.27 41.01 -26.29
C LYS A 372 -21.77 41.01 -26.58
N GLU A 373 -21.49 39.85 -27.07
CA GLU A 373 -20.66 39.51 -28.28
C GLU A 373 -19.20 39.10 -28.08
N ARG A 374 -19.02 37.85 -28.46
CA ARG A 374 -17.81 37.23 -29.04
C ARG A 374 -17.39 38.00 -30.35
N PRO A 375 -16.30 37.75 -31.03
CA PRO A 375 -15.29 36.66 -30.91
C PRO A 375 -13.86 37.10 -31.28
N GLY A 376 -12.93 36.14 -31.24
CA GLY A 376 -11.90 36.13 -32.24
C GLY A 376 -10.45 36.05 -31.82
N MET A 377 -9.89 34.93 -32.14
CA MET A 377 -8.69 34.69 -32.91
C MET A 377 -7.29 34.95 -32.39
N LEU A 378 -6.57 33.88 -32.51
CA LEU A 378 -5.23 33.69 -33.10
C LEU A 378 -3.98 33.97 -32.23
N ARG A 379 -3.29 32.87 -31.94
CA ARG A 379 -2.08 32.34 -32.63
C ARG A 379 -0.75 33.02 -32.34
N ARG A 380 0.17 32.13 -32.00
CA ARG A 380 1.63 32.15 -32.26
C ARG A 380 2.46 32.98 -31.28
N ILE A 381 3.55 32.41 -30.74
CA ILE A 381 4.84 32.00 -31.33
C ILE A 381 5.63 31.34 -30.21
N LEU A 382 6.04 30.08 -30.31
CA LEU A 382 7.38 29.60 -30.72
C LEU A 382 8.56 30.21 -29.95
N GLY A 383 9.31 29.34 -29.29
CA GLY A 383 10.73 29.24 -29.54
C GLY A 383 11.60 29.39 -28.28
N ALA A 384 12.11 28.36 -27.80
CA ALA A 384 13.49 27.93 -27.65
C ALA A 384 13.55 26.70 -26.75
#